data_15328045fe29a89f7ff869484b65b382
#
_entry.id   15328045fe29a89f7ff869484b65b382
#
_cell.length_a   1.000
_cell.length_b   1.000
_cell.length_c   1.000
_cell.angle_alpha   90.00
_cell.angle_beta   90.00
_cell.angle_gamma   90.00
#
_symmetry.space_group_name_H-M   'P 1'
#
loop_
_entity.id
_entity.type
_entity.pdbx_description
1 polymer ?
#
loop_
_entity_poly.entity_id
_entity_poly.type
_entity_poly.pdbx_seq_one_letter_code
_entity_poly.pdbx_strand_id
1 'polypeptide(L)'
;MGSVARAEKALFRQGAQIVVLPDGTLINAFFRTLFDDASQQVTSQEQAILRSTDQGRHWTRMDTRVAPFEQVTAVDVERGIPVRDAAGLPSIAVNRSSGQLYITWQDRRANSAGLAGVFVARSEDGGATWSAPVRVNQGTSAAVQAFLPTVAVNHDGTVGVLFYDFRNDVARDAFLSTDVHLSLFTAQLSYFAEHRLTAQSFDMRQMVLTGPRGYFPGDYMGLSTDGPDFVAAFTTSNNLGLPVDFPQNNNGVFVDTHDRQSIVFVRRSP
;
A
#
# COMPACT_ATOMS: atom_id res chain seq x y z
N MET A 1 49.67 5.38 -0.47
CA MET A 1 48.27 5.77 -0.24
C MET A 1 47.40 4.65 -0.76
N GLY A 2 46.91 3.77 0.12
CA GLY A 2 46.06 2.64 -0.25
C GLY A 2 44.69 3.15 -0.63
N SER A 3 44.20 2.84 -1.83
CA SER A 3 42.82 3.02 -2.21
C SER A 3 41.96 2.12 -1.29
N VAL A 4 41.21 2.72 -0.41
CA VAL A 4 40.13 2.01 0.29
C VAL A 4 39.16 1.58 -0.81
N ALA A 5 39.14 0.31 -1.14
CA ALA A 5 38.14 -0.28 -2.00
C ALA A 5 36.77 0.05 -1.36
N ARG A 6 35.95 0.85 -2.05
CA ARG A 6 34.61 1.08 -1.66
C ARG A 6 33.91 -0.27 -1.74
N ALA A 7 33.52 -0.83 -0.59
CA ALA A 7 32.75 -2.07 -0.56
C ALA A 7 31.54 -1.89 -1.47
N GLU A 8 31.41 -2.73 -2.49
CA GLU A 8 30.24 -2.72 -3.36
C GLU A 8 29.04 -3.06 -2.48
N LYS A 9 28.03 -2.19 -2.47
CA LYS A 9 26.83 -2.42 -1.68
C LYS A 9 25.92 -3.36 -2.46
N ALA A 10 25.59 -4.50 -1.91
CA ALA A 10 24.56 -5.37 -2.46
C ALA A 10 23.23 -4.61 -2.49
N LEU A 11 22.50 -4.73 -3.59
CA LEU A 11 21.24 -4.02 -3.84
C LEU A 11 20.14 -5.05 -4.12
N PHE A 12 19.10 -5.02 -3.28
CA PHE A 12 17.88 -5.78 -3.50
C PHE A 12 16.75 -4.83 -3.92
N ARG A 13 15.98 -5.18 -4.97
CA ARG A 13 14.79 -4.46 -5.44
C ARG A 13 13.60 -5.38 -5.48
N GLN A 14 12.44 -4.91 -5.02
CA GLN A 14 11.19 -5.68 -5.01
C GLN A 14 9.97 -4.78 -5.20
N GLY A 15 8.84 -5.38 -5.65
CA GLY A 15 7.55 -4.70 -5.75
C GLY A 15 7.42 -3.81 -6.98
N ALA A 16 8.05 -4.20 -8.10
CA ALA A 16 8.02 -3.44 -9.35
C ALA A 16 6.60 -3.22 -9.86
N GLN A 17 6.19 -1.95 -9.98
CA GLN A 17 4.95 -1.53 -10.63
C GLN A 17 5.25 -0.45 -11.67
N ILE A 18 4.64 -0.54 -12.85
CA ILE A 18 4.86 0.39 -13.96
C ILE A 18 3.60 1.20 -14.23
N VAL A 19 3.77 2.53 -14.31
CA VAL A 19 2.77 3.44 -14.85
C VAL A 19 3.33 4.17 -16.06
N VAL A 20 2.42 4.66 -16.93
CA VAL A 20 2.77 5.36 -18.17
C VAL A 20 2.30 6.80 -18.06
N LEU A 21 3.23 7.74 -18.19
CA LEU A 21 2.93 9.17 -18.24
C LEU A 21 2.24 9.55 -19.55
N PRO A 22 1.56 10.70 -19.63
CA PRO A 22 0.88 11.17 -20.86
C PRO A 22 1.80 11.28 -22.09
N ASP A 23 3.10 11.53 -21.88
CA ASP A 23 4.11 11.62 -22.96
C ASP A 23 4.68 10.24 -23.37
N GLY A 24 4.17 9.14 -22.78
CA GLY A 24 4.63 7.78 -23.05
C GLY A 24 5.83 7.33 -22.20
N THR A 25 6.37 8.18 -21.34
CA THR A 25 7.44 7.80 -20.41
C THR A 25 6.94 6.73 -19.42
N LEU A 26 7.70 5.66 -19.26
CA LEU A 26 7.44 4.62 -18.27
C LEU A 26 8.11 4.97 -16.94
N ILE A 27 7.37 4.82 -15.86
CA ILE A 27 7.88 4.94 -14.49
C ILE A 27 7.71 3.59 -13.81
N ASN A 28 8.82 2.97 -13.40
CA ASN A 28 8.83 1.73 -12.64
C ASN A 28 9.15 2.03 -11.18
N ALA A 29 8.17 1.86 -10.29
CA ALA A 29 8.32 2.04 -8.85
C ALA A 29 8.64 0.71 -8.17
N PHE A 30 9.51 0.75 -7.17
CA PHE A 30 9.90 -0.40 -6.34
C PHE A 30 10.48 0.10 -5.02
N PHE A 31 10.58 -0.76 -4.03
CA PHE A 31 11.48 -0.48 -2.92
C PHE A 31 12.86 -1.12 -3.16
N ARG A 32 13.89 -0.51 -2.60
CA ARG A 32 15.25 -1.04 -2.59
C ARG A 32 15.80 -1.13 -1.19
N THR A 33 16.57 -2.17 -0.94
CA THR A 33 17.34 -2.36 0.27
C THR A 33 18.82 -2.41 -0.09
N LEU A 34 19.62 -1.61 0.60
CA LEU A 34 21.07 -1.61 0.48
C LEU A 34 21.65 -2.36 1.68
N PHE A 35 22.60 -3.23 1.39
CA PHE A 35 23.30 -4.03 2.39
C PHE A 35 24.78 -3.65 2.40
N ASP A 36 25.40 -3.79 3.54
CA ASP A 36 26.84 -3.86 3.65
C ASP A 36 27.29 -5.29 3.31
N ASP A 37 28.14 -5.45 2.28
CA ASP A 37 28.50 -6.78 1.78
C ASP A 37 29.28 -7.63 2.79
N ALA A 38 30.03 -7.01 3.69
CA ALA A 38 30.86 -7.73 4.66
C ALA A 38 30.03 -8.21 5.86
N SER A 39 29.14 -7.37 6.37
CA SER A 39 28.31 -7.68 7.53
C SER A 39 26.92 -8.21 7.20
N GLN A 40 26.48 -8.12 5.93
CA GLN A 40 25.13 -8.41 5.47
C GLN A 40 24.03 -7.62 6.23
N GLN A 41 24.42 -6.50 6.83
CA GLN A 41 23.52 -5.62 7.53
C GLN A 41 22.81 -4.67 6.57
N VAL A 42 21.51 -4.43 6.79
CA VAL A 42 20.76 -3.40 6.06
C VAL A 42 21.32 -2.03 6.41
N THR A 43 21.78 -1.29 5.40
CA THR A 43 22.30 0.08 5.56
C THR A 43 21.29 1.14 5.24
N SER A 44 20.34 0.87 4.32
CA SER A 44 19.21 1.74 4.05
C SER A 44 18.09 0.99 3.33
N GLN A 45 16.86 1.49 3.51
CA GLN A 45 15.69 1.09 2.75
C GLN A 45 15.04 2.33 2.16
N GLU A 46 14.65 2.27 0.89
CA GLU A 46 14.14 3.42 0.17
C GLU A 46 13.08 3.02 -0.84
N GLN A 47 12.03 3.82 -0.96
CA GLN A 47 11.17 3.82 -2.14
C GLN A 47 11.91 4.53 -3.26
N ALA A 48 11.90 3.96 -4.46
CA ALA A 48 12.65 4.46 -5.61
C ALA A 48 11.93 4.17 -6.92
N ILE A 49 12.35 4.86 -7.97
CA ILE A 49 11.85 4.67 -9.33
C ILE A 49 12.99 4.56 -10.35
N LEU A 50 12.69 3.92 -11.47
CA LEU A 50 13.42 4.03 -12.73
C LEU A 50 12.52 4.63 -13.81
N ARG A 51 13.12 5.29 -14.81
CA ARG A 51 12.41 5.89 -15.93
C ARG A 51 12.89 5.30 -17.25
N SER A 52 11.97 5.16 -18.20
CA SER A 52 12.27 4.84 -19.59
C SER A 52 11.46 5.76 -20.53
N THR A 53 12.15 6.37 -21.49
CA THR A 53 11.54 7.24 -22.51
C THR A 53 11.47 6.57 -23.88
N ASP A 54 11.83 5.30 -23.96
CA ASP A 54 11.92 4.52 -25.20
C ASP A 54 11.15 3.19 -25.14
N GLN A 55 9.99 3.20 -24.45
CA GLN A 55 9.08 2.06 -24.32
C GLN A 55 9.72 0.84 -23.59
N GLY A 56 10.60 1.10 -22.62
CA GLY A 56 11.22 0.08 -21.80
C GLY A 56 12.47 -0.57 -22.39
N ARG A 57 12.94 -0.10 -23.56
CA ARG A 57 14.19 -0.61 -24.18
C ARG A 57 15.41 -0.27 -23.34
N HIS A 58 15.45 0.94 -22.80
CA HIS A 58 16.47 1.38 -21.85
C HIS A 58 15.82 2.07 -20.66
N TRP A 59 16.43 1.89 -19.50
CA TRP A 59 16.04 2.50 -18.24
C TRP A 59 17.16 3.40 -17.71
N THR A 60 16.82 4.40 -16.91
CA THR A 60 17.82 5.24 -16.25
C THR A 60 18.83 4.35 -15.50
N ARG A 61 20.13 4.72 -15.59
CA ARG A 61 21.20 3.93 -14.94
C ARG A 61 21.13 4.01 -13.41
N MET A 62 20.66 5.13 -12.90
CA MET A 62 20.54 5.36 -11.46
C MET A 62 19.06 5.49 -11.10
N ASP A 63 18.71 4.89 -9.97
CA ASP A 63 17.38 5.02 -9.38
C ASP A 63 17.18 6.45 -8.86
N THR A 64 16.01 7.03 -9.09
CA THR A 64 15.60 8.25 -8.40
C THR A 64 14.97 7.84 -7.07
N ARG A 65 15.50 8.38 -5.98
CA ARG A 65 14.97 8.16 -4.65
C ARG A 65 13.66 8.92 -4.49
N VAL A 66 12.61 8.24 -4.02
CA VAL A 66 11.36 8.84 -3.59
C VAL A 66 11.47 9.28 -2.12
N ALA A 67 11.67 8.33 -1.24
CA ALA A 67 11.82 8.57 0.20
C ALA A 67 12.58 7.41 0.86
N PRO A 68 13.29 7.65 1.96
CA PRO A 68 13.68 6.55 2.85
C PRO A 68 12.41 5.95 3.47
N PHE A 69 12.44 4.70 3.91
CA PHE A 69 11.38 4.11 4.72
C PHE A 69 11.94 3.11 5.72
N GLU A 70 11.15 2.80 6.74
CA GLU A 70 11.44 1.76 7.71
C GLU A 70 10.38 0.66 7.57
N GLN A 71 10.82 -0.49 7.03
CA GLN A 71 9.94 -1.62 6.82
C GLN A 71 9.38 -2.12 8.16
N VAL A 72 8.07 -2.34 8.19
CA VAL A 72 7.34 -2.86 9.34
C VAL A 72 6.13 -3.62 8.85
N THR A 73 5.83 -4.75 9.46
CA THR A 73 4.58 -5.49 9.21
C THR A 73 3.55 -5.13 10.28
N ALA A 74 2.27 -5.16 9.93
CA ALA A 74 1.21 -5.03 10.92
C ALA A 74 1.20 -6.27 11.83
N VAL A 75 0.75 -6.09 13.07
CA VAL A 75 0.81 -7.16 14.07
C VAL A 75 -0.43 -7.17 14.97
N ASP A 76 -0.96 -8.36 15.23
CA ASP A 76 -1.85 -8.60 16.35
C ASP A 76 -1.01 -8.46 17.63
N VAL A 77 -1.09 -7.30 18.27
CA VAL A 77 -0.24 -7.00 19.43
C VAL A 77 -0.57 -7.88 20.65
N GLU A 78 -1.77 -8.40 20.73
CA GLU A 78 -2.20 -9.27 21.85
C GLU A 78 -1.62 -10.68 21.73
N ARG A 79 -1.51 -11.19 20.51
CA ARG A 79 -1.01 -12.56 20.24
C ARG A 79 0.43 -12.58 19.76
N GLY A 80 1.01 -11.42 19.44
CA GLY A 80 2.33 -11.33 18.82
C GLY A 80 2.39 -11.96 17.43
N ILE A 81 1.25 -12.12 16.74
CA ILE A 81 1.16 -12.74 15.42
C ILE A 81 1.19 -11.63 14.36
N PRO A 82 2.14 -11.68 13.39
CA PRO A 82 2.17 -10.69 12.32
C PRO A 82 1.01 -10.87 11.34
N VAL A 83 0.72 -9.80 10.59
CA VAL A 83 -0.07 -9.88 9.35
C VAL A 83 0.91 -9.96 8.20
N ARG A 84 0.76 -10.93 7.30
CA ARG A 84 1.49 -10.97 6.05
C ARG A 84 0.87 -9.97 5.08
N ASP A 85 1.37 -8.74 5.13
CA ASP A 85 0.82 -7.55 4.50
C ASP A 85 1.71 -6.97 3.39
N ALA A 86 2.63 -7.77 2.86
CA ALA A 86 3.57 -7.35 1.82
C ALA A 86 4.32 -6.03 2.15
N ALA A 87 4.68 -5.85 3.42
CA ALA A 87 5.31 -4.64 3.95
C ALA A 87 6.49 -4.16 3.10
N GLY A 88 6.45 -2.90 2.71
CA GLY A 88 7.46 -2.25 1.87
C GLY A 88 7.13 -2.19 0.39
N LEU A 89 6.20 -3.02 -0.13
CA LEU A 89 5.79 -2.93 -1.53
C LEU A 89 5.09 -1.59 -1.78
N PRO A 90 5.55 -0.79 -2.80
CA PRO A 90 4.85 0.44 -3.17
C PRO A 90 3.62 0.16 -4.03
N SER A 91 2.69 1.09 -4.01
CA SER A 91 1.69 1.25 -5.06
C SER A 91 1.86 2.62 -5.69
N ILE A 92 1.79 2.70 -7.03
CA ILE A 92 1.98 3.94 -7.78
C ILE A 92 0.80 4.21 -8.71
N ALA A 93 0.39 5.48 -8.80
CA ALA A 93 -0.63 5.96 -9.72
C ALA A 93 -0.17 7.22 -10.45
N VAL A 94 -0.78 7.48 -11.60
CA VAL A 94 -0.56 8.69 -12.40
C VAL A 94 -1.88 9.40 -12.66
N ASN A 95 -1.91 10.70 -12.48
CA ASN A 95 -2.96 11.55 -13.05
C ASN A 95 -2.75 11.63 -14.54
N ARG A 96 -3.64 11.02 -15.31
CA ARG A 96 -3.50 10.90 -16.78
C ARG A 96 -3.60 12.23 -17.52
N SER A 97 -4.21 13.26 -16.91
CA SER A 97 -4.32 14.59 -17.53
C SER A 97 -3.12 15.47 -17.24
N SER A 98 -2.56 15.42 -16.04
CA SER A 98 -1.45 16.30 -15.62
C SER A 98 -0.07 15.64 -15.63
N GLY A 99 0.00 14.31 -15.64
CA GLY A 99 1.25 13.56 -15.49
C GLY A 99 1.79 13.51 -14.06
N GLN A 100 1.07 14.07 -13.07
CA GLN A 100 1.45 13.97 -11.68
C GLN A 100 1.45 12.51 -11.22
N LEU A 101 2.47 12.14 -10.44
CA LEU A 101 2.65 10.82 -9.88
C LEU A 101 2.35 10.82 -8.39
N TYR A 102 1.79 9.71 -7.92
CA TYR A 102 1.52 9.45 -6.51
C TYR A 102 2.00 8.05 -6.18
N ILE A 103 2.75 7.91 -5.07
CA ILE A 103 3.24 6.63 -4.56
C ILE A 103 2.88 6.49 -3.10
N THR A 104 2.38 5.33 -2.70
CA THR A 104 2.05 5.00 -1.31
C THR A 104 2.80 3.76 -0.87
N TRP A 105 3.11 3.68 0.42
CA TRP A 105 3.81 2.55 1.03
C TRP A 105 3.54 2.47 2.53
N GLN A 106 3.83 1.32 3.11
CA GLN A 106 3.78 1.08 4.55
C GLN A 106 5.11 1.45 5.19
N ASP A 107 5.07 2.16 6.34
CA ASP A 107 6.24 2.72 6.99
C ASP A 107 6.03 2.82 8.51
N ARG A 108 7.01 2.36 9.29
CA ARG A 108 7.00 2.50 10.75
C ARG A 108 6.87 3.96 11.21
N ARG A 109 7.49 4.89 10.51
CA ARG A 109 7.52 6.32 10.86
C ARG A 109 6.18 7.02 10.66
N ALA A 110 5.24 6.41 9.91
CA ALA A 110 3.88 6.91 9.76
C ALA A 110 3.00 6.66 11.00
N ASN A 111 3.50 5.88 11.97
CA ASN A 111 2.78 5.49 13.18
C ASN A 111 3.53 5.97 14.43
N SER A 112 2.85 6.71 15.31
CA SER A 112 3.47 7.28 16.51
C SER A 112 3.86 6.26 17.57
N ALA A 113 3.31 5.04 17.51
CA ALA A 113 3.70 3.93 18.38
C ALA A 113 4.81 3.04 17.76
N GLY A 114 5.36 3.43 16.59
CA GLY A 114 6.37 2.65 15.88
C GLY A 114 5.87 1.33 15.31
N LEU A 115 4.57 1.21 15.08
CA LEU A 115 3.90 0.10 14.40
C LEU A 115 3.67 0.43 12.92
N ALA A 116 2.88 -0.37 12.21
CA ALA A 116 2.58 -0.13 10.81
C ALA A 116 1.73 1.15 10.62
N GLY A 117 2.11 1.98 9.66
CA GLY A 117 1.36 3.13 9.20
C GLY A 117 1.56 3.33 7.71
N VAL A 118 0.86 4.25 7.07
CA VAL A 118 0.87 4.47 5.62
C VAL A 118 1.26 5.90 5.30
N PHE A 119 2.20 6.05 4.36
CA PHE A 119 2.56 7.30 3.72
C PHE A 119 2.13 7.35 2.26
N VAL A 120 1.95 8.56 1.75
CA VAL A 120 1.84 8.89 0.34
C VAL A 120 2.74 10.06 0.00
N ALA A 121 3.36 10.06 -1.18
CA ALA A 121 4.14 11.18 -1.71
C ALA A 121 3.75 11.43 -3.17
N ARG A 122 4.01 12.64 -3.67
CA ARG A 122 3.72 13.05 -5.04
C ARG A 122 4.94 13.61 -5.76
N SER A 123 4.89 13.54 -7.10
CA SER A 123 5.84 14.21 -8.00
C SER A 123 5.09 14.96 -9.09
N GLU A 124 5.55 16.16 -9.42
CA GLU A 124 4.98 17.02 -10.47
C GLU A 124 5.85 17.08 -11.75
N ASP A 125 7.02 16.47 -11.71
CA ASP A 125 8.07 16.58 -12.74
C ASP A 125 8.46 15.20 -13.33
N GLY A 126 7.47 14.30 -13.40
CA GLY A 126 7.65 12.95 -13.96
C GLY A 126 8.60 12.09 -13.12
N GLY A 127 8.64 12.29 -11.81
CA GLY A 127 9.41 11.49 -10.86
C GLY A 127 10.84 11.98 -10.65
N ALA A 128 11.24 13.15 -11.14
CA ALA A 128 12.57 13.70 -10.91
C ALA A 128 12.74 14.16 -9.46
N THR A 129 11.71 14.78 -8.88
CA THR A 129 11.64 15.16 -7.46
C THR A 129 10.33 14.72 -6.82
N TRP A 130 10.33 14.57 -5.49
CA TRP A 130 9.20 14.08 -4.72
C TRP A 130 8.94 14.96 -3.50
N SER A 131 7.67 15.12 -3.14
CA SER A 131 7.26 15.80 -1.92
C SER A 131 7.71 15.07 -0.67
N ALA A 132 7.71 15.77 0.47
CA ALA A 132 7.74 15.09 1.76
C ALA A 132 6.53 14.12 1.86
N PRO A 133 6.71 12.94 2.47
CA PRO A 133 5.61 12.00 2.70
C PRO A 133 4.52 12.58 3.60
N VAL A 134 3.27 12.32 3.24
CA VAL A 134 2.09 12.68 4.03
C VAL A 134 1.49 11.40 4.61
N ARG A 135 1.15 11.39 5.91
CA ARG A 135 0.46 10.27 6.55
C ARG A 135 -0.95 10.13 5.97
N VAL A 136 -1.33 8.90 5.60
CA VAL A 136 -2.60 8.62 4.92
C VAL A 136 -3.78 8.52 5.90
N ASN A 137 -3.66 7.71 6.94
CA ASN A 137 -4.74 7.42 7.88
C ASN A 137 -5.00 8.59 8.85
N GLN A 138 -5.34 9.77 8.31
CA GLN A 138 -5.57 11.00 9.08
C GLN A 138 -6.90 11.00 9.84
N GLY A 139 -7.89 10.22 9.39
CA GLY A 139 -9.19 10.08 10.05
C GLY A 139 -9.15 9.36 11.40
N THR A 140 -7.98 8.96 11.89
CA THR A 140 -7.82 8.26 13.16
C THR A 140 -6.53 8.64 13.88
N SER A 141 -6.35 8.14 15.13
CA SER A 141 -5.12 8.32 15.89
C SER A 141 -3.89 7.85 15.12
N ALA A 142 -2.79 8.59 15.24
CA ALA A 142 -1.51 8.22 14.64
C ALA A 142 -0.91 6.93 15.23
N ALA A 143 -1.43 6.41 16.33
CA ALA A 143 -1.01 5.15 16.93
C ALA A 143 -1.75 3.92 16.37
N VAL A 144 -2.85 4.11 15.63
CA VAL A 144 -3.58 3.02 14.98
C VAL A 144 -2.75 2.47 13.82
N GLN A 145 -2.61 1.14 13.77
CA GLN A 145 -1.95 0.48 12.66
C GLN A 145 -2.76 0.60 11.38
N ALA A 146 -2.08 0.98 10.27
CA ALA A 146 -2.63 0.99 8.92
C ALA A 146 -1.64 0.31 7.98
N PHE A 147 -2.13 -0.52 7.06
CA PHE A 147 -1.27 -1.40 6.28
C PHE A 147 -1.86 -1.77 4.92
N LEU A 148 -1.01 -2.37 4.07
CA LEU A 148 -1.32 -2.86 2.72
C LEU A 148 -1.98 -1.79 1.85
N PRO A 149 -1.33 -0.62 1.63
CA PRO A 149 -1.94 0.47 0.89
C PRO A 149 -1.92 0.26 -0.62
N THR A 150 -2.94 0.81 -1.30
CA THR A 150 -2.92 1.02 -2.75
C THR A 150 -3.48 2.39 -3.10
N VAL A 151 -3.00 3.00 -4.20
CA VAL A 151 -3.36 4.36 -4.62
C VAL A 151 -3.94 4.38 -6.02
N ALA A 152 -4.94 5.23 -6.24
CA ALA A 152 -5.48 5.58 -7.56
C ALA A 152 -5.78 7.08 -7.64
N VAL A 153 -5.88 7.61 -8.86
CA VAL A 153 -6.28 8.99 -9.13
C VAL A 153 -7.49 8.95 -10.05
N ASN A 154 -8.59 9.60 -9.66
CA ASN A 154 -9.79 9.63 -10.47
C ASN A 154 -9.72 10.70 -11.58
N HIS A 155 -10.79 10.77 -12.40
CA HIS A 155 -10.88 11.72 -13.50
C HIS A 155 -10.72 13.18 -13.06
N ASP A 156 -11.22 13.53 -11.88
CA ASP A 156 -11.19 14.90 -11.36
C ASP A 156 -9.86 15.27 -10.68
N GLY A 157 -8.91 14.33 -10.65
CA GLY A 157 -7.61 14.52 -10.01
C GLY A 157 -7.63 14.27 -8.49
N THR A 158 -8.73 13.75 -7.93
CA THR A 158 -8.78 13.29 -6.55
C THR A 158 -7.91 12.06 -6.38
N VAL A 159 -7.08 12.06 -5.36
CA VAL A 159 -6.20 10.94 -5.02
C VAL A 159 -6.85 10.10 -3.93
N GLY A 160 -7.13 8.83 -4.23
CA GLY A 160 -7.65 7.87 -3.27
C GLY A 160 -6.58 6.90 -2.82
N VAL A 161 -6.44 6.69 -1.51
CA VAL A 161 -5.56 5.67 -0.93
C VAL A 161 -6.40 4.71 -0.11
N LEU A 162 -6.42 3.45 -0.53
CA LEU A 162 -7.10 2.34 0.12
C LEU A 162 -6.12 1.65 1.08
N PHE A 163 -6.57 1.25 2.26
CA PHE A 163 -5.74 0.54 3.25
C PHE A 163 -6.62 -0.20 4.27
N TYR A 164 -6.04 -1.19 4.94
CA TYR A 164 -6.61 -1.80 6.15
C TYR A 164 -6.18 -1.05 7.40
N ASP A 165 -7.01 -1.08 8.45
CA ASP A 165 -6.57 -0.68 9.79
C ASP A 165 -7.32 -1.42 10.92
N PHE A 166 -6.85 -1.22 12.16
CA PHE A 166 -7.38 -1.80 13.39
C PHE A 166 -8.03 -0.77 14.32
N ARG A 167 -8.56 0.35 13.78
CA ARG A 167 -9.12 1.44 14.60
C ARG A 167 -10.31 1.05 15.46
N ASN A 168 -11.05 0.03 15.04
CA ASN A 168 -12.24 -0.47 15.73
C ASN A 168 -11.95 -1.73 16.56
N ASP A 169 -10.68 -2.11 16.67
CA ASP A 169 -10.29 -3.22 17.52
C ASP A 169 -10.44 -2.87 19.00
N VAL A 170 -11.00 -3.80 19.77
CA VAL A 170 -11.20 -3.68 21.20
C VAL A 170 -10.27 -4.64 21.92
N ALA A 171 -9.34 -4.10 22.69
CA ALA A 171 -8.37 -4.89 23.40
C ALA A 171 -9.03 -5.96 24.30
N ARG A 172 -8.46 -7.19 24.26
CA ARG A 172 -8.85 -8.34 25.06
C ARG A 172 -10.21 -8.97 24.71
N ASP A 173 -10.76 -8.67 23.54
CA ASP A 173 -11.85 -9.45 23.00
C ASP A 173 -11.34 -10.65 22.15
N ALA A 174 -12.27 -11.43 21.59
CA ALA A 174 -11.93 -12.62 20.81
C ALA A 174 -11.47 -12.30 19.39
N PHE A 175 -11.68 -11.06 18.91
CA PHE A 175 -11.51 -10.63 17.53
C PHE A 175 -10.26 -9.76 17.38
N LEU A 176 -9.74 -9.66 16.16
CA LEU A 176 -8.88 -8.56 15.71
C LEU A 176 -9.68 -7.77 14.68
N SER A 177 -10.46 -6.83 15.18
CA SER A 177 -11.40 -6.06 14.37
C SER A 177 -10.67 -5.23 13.33
N THR A 178 -10.90 -5.57 12.06
CA THR A 178 -10.21 -5.00 10.90
C THR A 178 -11.21 -4.36 9.95
N ASP A 179 -10.84 -3.20 9.43
CA ASP A 179 -11.63 -2.47 8.46
C ASP A 179 -10.80 -2.04 7.26
N VAL A 180 -11.51 -1.76 6.15
CA VAL A 180 -10.94 -1.15 4.95
C VAL A 180 -11.42 0.28 4.83
N HIS A 181 -10.48 1.20 4.66
CA HIS A 181 -10.75 2.62 4.51
C HIS A 181 -10.17 3.17 3.21
N LEU A 182 -10.86 4.15 2.64
CA LEU A 182 -10.42 4.95 1.50
C LEU A 182 -10.28 6.39 1.96
N SER A 183 -9.04 6.85 2.10
CA SER A 183 -8.74 8.27 2.35
C SER A 183 -8.65 9.04 1.04
N LEU A 184 -9.25 10.22 0.99
CA LEU A 184 -9.30 11.10 -0.17
C LEU A 184 -8.48 12.37 0.05
N PHE A 185 -7.70 12.73 -0.98
CA PHE A 185 -6.80 13.87 -0.99
C PHE A 185 -6.99 14.69 -2.26
N THR A 186 -6.73 15.98 -2.17
CA THR A 186 -6.53 16.83 -3.34
C THR A 186 -5.26 16.41 -4.10
N ALA A 187 -5.07 16.93 -5.30
CA ALA A 187 -3.84 16.71 -6.08
C ALA A 187 -2.56 17.14 -5.33
N GLN A 188 -2.65 18.07 -4.36
CA GLN A 188 -1.56 18.53 -3.51
C GLN A 188 -1.35 17.70 -2.24
N LEU A 189 -2.10 16.59 -2.10
CA LEU A 189 -2.12 15.72 -0.92
C LEU A 189 -2.66 16.41 0.35
N SER A 190 -3.59 17.36 0.20
CA SER A 190 -4.40 17.85 1.31
C SER A 190 -5.53 16.86 1.55
N TYR A 191 -5.57 16.26 2.74
CA TYR A 191 -6.64 15.35 3.16
C TYR A 191 -7.98 16.10 3.29
N PHE A 192 -9.08 15.53 2.82
CA PHE A 192 -10.40 16.15 2.98
C PHE A 192 -11.53 15.17 3.34
N ALA A 193 -11.38 13.87 3.12
CA ALA A 193 -12.39 12.88 3.48
C ALA A 193 -11.79 11.49 3.67
N GLU A 194 -12.53 10.63 4.38
CA GLU A 194 -12.25 9.21 4.50
C GLU A 194 -13.56 8.43 4.55
N HIS A 195 -13.58 7.31 3.86
CA HIS A 195 -14.74 6.42 3.82
C HIS A 195 -14.36 5.04 4.32
N ARG A 196 -15.12 4.52 5.28
CA ARG A 196 -15.08 3.10 5.63
C ARG A 196 -15.83 2.32 4.54
N LEU A 197 -15.19 1.31 3.95
CA LEU A 197 -15.77 0.50 2.89
C LEU A 197 -16.37 -0.81 3.41
N THR A 198 -15.90 -1.32 4.53
CA THR A 198 -16.48 -2.46 5.22
C THR A 198 -17.77 -2.05 5.93
N ALA A 199 -18.88 -2.74 5.67
CA ALA A 199 -20.15 -2.48 6.34
C ALA A 199 -20.07 -2.72 7.86
N GLN A 200 -19.27 -3.70 8.25
CA GLN A 200 -18.88 -4.04 9.63
C GLN A 200 -17.44 -4.55 9.64
N SER A 201 -16.78 -4.46 10.81
CA SER A 201 -15.44 -5.00 10.98
C SER A 201 -15.44 -6.52 10.79
N PHE A 202 -14.39 -7.02 10.16
CA PHE A 202 -14.14 -8.46 10.06
C PHE A 202 -12.97 -8.86 10.96
N ASP A 203 -12.91 -10.14 11.30
CA ASP A 203 -11.87 -10.67 12.19
C ASP A 203 -10.64 -11.12 11.39
N MET A 204 -9.53 -10.40 11.50
CA MET A 204 -8.25 -10.77 10.87
C MET A 204 -7.75 -12.16 11.36
N ARG A 205 -8.08 -12.56 12.58
CA ARG A 205 -7.71 -13.86 13.15
C ARG A 205 -8.36 -15.05 12.45
N GLN A 206 -9.41 -14.79 11.63
CA GLN A 206 -10.06 -15.81 10.78
C GLN A 206 -9.39 -15.97 9.42
N MET A 207 -8.43 -15.12 9.06
CA MET A 207 -7.65 -15.27 7.82
C MET A 207 -6.77 -16.53 7.88
N VAL A 208 -6.39 -17.02 6.68
CA VAL A 208 -5.46 -18.14 6.57
C VAL A 208 -4.13 -17.80 7.25
N LEU A 209 -3.64 -18.71 8.09
CA LEU A 209 -2.31 -18.59 8.69
C LEU A 209 -1.25 -19.16 7.74
N THR A 210 -0.27 -18.34 7.38
CA THR A 210 0.86 -18.73 6.52
C THR A 210 2.11 -19.07 7.35
N GLY A 211 1.92 -19.86 8.41
CA GLY A 211 3.00 -20.24 9.34
C GLY A 211 3.58 -19.02 10.06
N PRO A 212 4.92 -18.86 10.13
CA PRO A 212 5.54 -17.76 10.88
C PRO A 212 5.29 -16.37 10.27
N ARG A 213 4.74 -16.29 9.04
CA ARG A 213 4.41 -15.02 8.38
C ARG A 213 3.07 -14.44 8.84
N GLY A 214 2.25 -15.20 9.57
CA GLY A 214 1.02 -14.74 10.20
C GLY A 214 -0.23 -14.80 9.33
N TYR A 215 -1.21 -13.96 9.67
CA TYR A 215 -2.50 -13.85 8.96
C TYR A 215 -2.31 -13.28 7.56
N PHE A 216 -2.97 -13.87 6.56
CA PHE A 216 -2.75 -13.52 5.17
C PHE A 216 -4.01 -12.95 4.50
N PRO A 217 -4.17 -11.62 4.43
CA PRO A 217 -5.24 -10.96 3.69
C PRO A 217 -4.96 -10.86 2.17
N GLY A 218 -3.80 -11.29 1.71
CA GLY A 218 -3.27 -11.09 0.36
C GLY A 218 -2.06 -10.17 0.36
N ASP A 219 -1.29 -10.18 -0.73
CA ASP A 219 -0.12 -9.29 -0.90
C ASP A 219 -0.53 -7.94 -1.55
N TYR A 220 -1.76 -7.82 -2.06
CA TYR A 220 -2.25 -6.63 -2.78
C TYR A 220 -3.75 -6.42 -2.58
N MET A 221 -4.19 -5.16 -2.64
CA MET A 221 -5.58 -4.77 -2.85
C MET A 221 -5.74 -4.15 -4.23
N GLY A 222 -6.94 -4.25 -4.82
CA GLY A 222 -7.29 -3.58 -6.06
C GLY A 222 -7.92 -2.21 -5.79
N LEU A 223 -7.44 -1.16 -6.46
CA LEU A 223 -8.10 0.13 -6.51
C LEU A 223 -8.02 0.66 -7.93
N SER A 224 -9.17 0.97 -8.50
CA SER A 224 -9.32 1.56 -9.82
C SER A 224 -10.32 2.71 -9.78
N THR A 225 -10.54 3.38 -10.90
CA THR A 225 -11.48 4.49 -10.99
C THR A 225 -12.42 4.32 -12.19
N ASP A 226 -13.66 4.80 -12.04
CA ASP A 226 -14.67 4.88 -13.09
C ASP A 226 -15.26 6.30 -13.08
N GLY A 227 -14.75 7.17 -13.94
CA GLY A 227 -15.02 8.60 -13.90
C GLY A 227 -14.56 9.23 -12.59
N PRO A 228 -15.48 9.86 -11.82
CA PRO A 228 -15.19 10.42 -10.50
C PRO A 228 -15.11 9.35 -9.39
N ASP A 229 -15.69 8.17 -9.61
CA ASP A 229 -15.81 7.14 -8.59
C ASP A 229 -14.53 6.32 -8.41
N PHE A 230 -14.34 5.82 -7.20
CA PHE A 230 -13.36 4.78 -6.89
C PHE A 230 -14.03 3.41 -6.81
N VAL A 231 -13.34 2.39 -7.35
CA VAL A 231 -13.77 0.99 -7.33
C VAL A 231 -12.67 0.18 -6.64
N ALA A 232 -13.02 -0.41 -5.49
CA ALA A 232 -12.09 -1.16 -4.65
C ALA A 232 -12.40 -2.65 -4.66
N ALA A 233 -11.33 -3.48 -4.61
CA ALA A 233 -11.41 -4.92 -4.38
C ALA A 233 -10.43 -5.29 -3.28
N PHE A 234 -10.93 -5.96 -2.24
CA PHE A 234 -10.14 -6.34 -1.06
C PHE A 234 -10.68 -7.64 -0.46
N THR A 235 -9.87 -8.26 0.39
CA THR A 235 -10.21 -9.51 1.06
C THR A 235 -10.74 -9.25 2.46
N THR A 236 -11.81 -9.94 2.86
CA THR A 236 -12.30 -9.99 4.25
C THR A 236 -12.36 -11.45 4.72
N SER A 237 -12.37 -11.67 6.02
CA SER A 237 -12.72 -12.99 6.55
C SER A 237 -14.22 -13.25 6.45
N ASN A 238 -14.60 -14.52 6.46
CA ASN A 238 -15.98 -14.97 6.23
C ASN A 238 -16.90 -14.84 7.46
N ASN A 239 -16.48 -14.14 8.51
CA ASN A 239 -17.30 -13.87 9.70
C ASN A 239 -18.42 -12.84 9.48
N LEU A 240 -18.51 -12.26 8.28
CA LEU A 240 -19.53 -11.28 7.92
C LEU A 240 -20.93 -11.87 7.70
N GLY A 241 -21.10 -13.19 7.79
CA GLY A 241 -22.37 -13.84 7.50
C GLY A 241 -22.83 -13.66 6.04
N LEU A 242 -21.90 -13.37 5.14
CA LEU A 242 -22.18 -13.24 3.72
C LEU A 242 -22.61 -14.59 3.14
N PRO A 243 -23.55 -14.62 2.16
CA PRO A 243 -23.98 -15.85 1.53
C PRO A 243 -22.78 -16.62 1.00
N VAL A 244 -22.77 -17.92 1.26
CA VAL A 244 -21.71 -18.84 0.88
C VAL A 244 -21.79 -19.20 -0.61
N ASP A 245 -22.86 -18.82 -1.28
CA ASP A 245 -23.06 -19.07 -2.70
C ASP A 245 -22.50 -17.92 -3.52
N PHE A 246 -21.77 -18.26 -4.57
CA PHE A 246 -21.36 -17.26 -5.58
C PHE A 246 -22.61 -16.52 -6.06
N PRO A 247 -22.68 -15.19 -5.85
CA PRO A 247 -23.84 -14.46 -6.29
C PRO A 247 -23.93 -14.55 -7.80
N GLN A 248 -25.06 -15.03 -8.25
CA GLN A 248 -25.45 -15.01 -9.66
C GLN A 248 -25.74 -13.57 -10.13
N ASN A 249 -25.56 -12.58 -9.26
CA ASN A 249 -25.93 -11.20 -9.51
C ASN A 249 -24.71 -10.25 -9.44
N ASN A 250 -24.81 -9.18 -10.17
CA ASN A 250 -23.77 -8.17 -10.44
C ASN A 250 -23.29 -7.36 -9.22
N ASN A 251 -23.48 -7.80 -7.99
CA ASN A 251 -23.12 -7.05 -6.79
C ASN A 251 -21.70 -7.29 -6.27
N GLY A 252 -20.89 -8.02 -7.04
CA GLY A 252 -19.43 -8.04 -6.85
C GLY A 252 -18.89 -8.66 -5.56
N VAL A 253 -19.69 -9.47 -4.87
CA VAL A 253 -19.21 -10.25 -3.71
C VAL A 253 -18.91 -11.67 -4.15
N PHE A 254 -17.65 -12.08 -4.06
CA PHE A 254 -17.21 -13.44 -4.26
C PHE A 254 -16.87 -14.05 -2.91
N VAL A 255 -17.54 -15.10 -2.52
CA VAL A 255 -17.26 -15.82 -1.28
C VAL A 255 -16.68 -17.17 -1.65
N ASP A 256 -15.43 -17.41 -1.27
CA ASP A 256 -14.85 -18.75 -1.31
C ASP A 256 -15.22 -19.49 -0.01
N THR A 257 -15.99 -20.54 -0.15
CA THR A 257 -16.49 -21.36 0.98
C THR A 257 -15.40 -22.20 1.63
N HIS A 258 -14.28 -22.39 0.96
CA HIS A 258 -13.22 -23.31 1.39
C HIS A 258 -12.16 -22.62 2.26
N ASP A 259 -11.92 -21.29 2.09
CA ASP A 259 -10.75 -20.60 2.64
C ASP A 259 -11.05 -19.54 3.69
N ARG A 260 -12.26 -19.44 4.20
CA ARG A 260 -12.65 -18.43 5.22
C ARG A 260 -12.41 -16.96 4.79
N GLN A 261 -12.20 -16.71 3.51
CA GLN A 261 -11.95 -15.39 2.94
C GLN A 261 -13.01 -15.02 1.92
N SER A 262 -13.32 -13.73 1.85
CA SER A 262 -14.24 -13.18 0.86
C SER A 262 -13.57 -12.01 0.13
N ILE A 263 -13.84 -11.86 -1.17
CA ILE A 263 -13.43 -10.68 -1.94
C ILE A 263 -14.63 -9.76 -2.03
N VAL A 264 -14.46 -8.50 -1.63
CA VAL A 264 -15.52 -7.49 -1.66
C VAL A 264 -15.18 -6.42 -2.69
N PHE A 265 -16.10 -6.14 -3.59
CA PHE A 265 -16.01 -5.02 -4.52
C PHE A 265 -16.91 -3.87 -4.02
N VAL A 266 -16.35 -2.69 -3.93
CA VAL A 266 -17.07 -1.49 -3.51
C VAL A 266 -16.85 -0.38 -4.52
N ARG A 267 -17.95 0.26 -4.96
CA ARG A 267 -17.92 1.52 -5.70
C ARG A 267 -18.19 2.66 -4.72
N ARG A 268 -17.38 3.72 -4.80
CA ARG A 268 -17.52 4.90 -3.96
C ARG A 268 -17.28 6.16 -4.76
N SER A 269 -18.25 7.05 -4.76
CA SER A 269 -18.09 8.42 -5.26
C SER A 269 -17.31 9.26 -4.24
N PRO A 270 -16.53 10.22 -4.70
CA PRO A 270 -15.80 11.15 -3.84
C PRO A 270 -16.72 12.00 -2.97
#